data_c52c22d6a6c5c44a9c6d120d78d1cdf7
#
_entry.id   c52c22d6a6c5c44a9c6d120d78d1cdf7
#
_cell.length_a   1.000
_cell.length_b   1.000
_cell.length_c   1.000
_cell.angle_alpha   90.00
_cell.angle_beta   90.00
_cell.angle_gamma   90.00
#
_symmetry.space_group_name_H-M   'P 1'
#
loop_
_entity.id
_entity.type
_entity.pdbx_description
1 polymer ?
#
loop_
_entity_poly.entity_id
_entity_poly.type
_entity_poly.pdbx_seq_one_letter_code
_entity_poly.pdbx_strand_id
1 'polypeptide(L)'
;MSMRDVNPNAEVVSRTQARAVNVAAGVGLLNVLKSNLGPRGTLKLLVGGAGQLKLTKDGLVLLKEMQIQHPTAILIARTATAQDDITGDGTTSTVLLCGELLRQSDRHISEGVHPRILVEGLEMARIEALKYLTEIKTSFPVEDGVQMIENRDLLTSIALTSLATKLDYDYSLALSKSLVSAVQCIYEGSDMPIDLSRIEVMPMSRSTNESRFINGIVLDHGARHPDMPDVLHNCKIMTLNTSLEYEKTETQSSFYYSSAEEREKLVESERKW
;
A
#
# COMPACT_ATOMS: atom_id res chain seq x y z
N MET A 1 12.09 43.71 16.48
CA MET A 1 12.52 43.04 15.25
C MET A 1 11.30 42.36 14.62
N SER A 2 10.85 42.80 13.48
CA SER A 2 9.72 42.19 12.82
C SER A 2 10.20 40.93 12.07
N MET A 3 9.36 39.93 11.94
CA MET A 3 9.69 38.69 11.17
C MET A 3 10.06 39.01 9.71
N ARG A 4 9.59 40.15 9.18
CA ARG A 4 9.93 40.67 7.86
C ARG A 4 11.37 41.13 7.72
N ASP A 5 12.01 41.50 8.87
CA ASP A 5 13.44 41.89 8.88
C ASP A 5 14.37 40.68 8.70
N VAL A 6 13.87 39.46 9.06
CA VAL A 6 14.62 38.19 8.92
C VAL A 6 14.29 37.50 7.61
N ASN A 7 13.04 37.55 7.15
CA ASN A 7 12.60 36.98 5.88
C ASN A 7 11.54 37.91 5.26
N PRO A 8 11.88 38.70 4.22
CA PRO A 8 10.95 39.63 3.59
C PRO A 8 9.74 38.96 2.93
N ASN A 9 9.85 37.66 2.57
CA ASN A 9 8.76 36.87 1.99
C ASN A 9 7.91 36.14 3.02
N ALA A 10 8.16 36.34 4.34
CA ALA A 10 7.38 35.72 5.40
C ALA A 10 6.03 36.35 5.56
N GLU A 11 4.98 35.60 5.48
CA GLU A 11 3.62 35.98 5.81
C GLU A 11 3.37 35.75 7.31
N VAL A 12 3.04 36.82 8.04
CA VAL A 12 2.79 36.74 9.49
C VAL A 12 1.29 36.80 9.75
N VAL A 13 0.75 35.71 10.30
CA VAL A 13 -0.66 35.57 10.68
C VAL A 13 -0.87 35.74 12.18
N SER A 14 -1.99 36.33 12.57
CA SER A 14 -2.36 36.43 13.98
C SER A 14 -2.60 35.06 14.60
N ARG A 15 -2.44 34.94 15.94
CA ARG A 15 -2.64 33.68 16.67
C ARG A 15 -4.00 33.02 16.39
N THR A 16 -5.07 33.79 16.37
CA THR A 16 -6.43 33.30 16.12
C THR A 16 -6.61 32.85 14.69
N GLN A 17 -6.05 33.59 13.75
CA GLN A 17 -6.10 33.23 12.32
C GLN A 17 -5.26 31.99 12.02
N ALA A 18 -4.07 31.87 12.61
CA ALA A 18 -3.24 30.65 12.46
C ALA A 18 -3.97 29.40 12.99
N ARG A 19 -4.65 29.52 14.16
CA ARG A 19 -5.48 28.40 14.66
C ARG A 19 -6.60 28.06 13.70
N ALA A 20 -7.35 29.01 13.23
CA ALA A 20 -8.47 28.78 12.30
C ALA A 20 -8.02 28.09 10.99
N VAL A 21 -6.90 28.52 10.43
CA VAL A 21 -6.32 27.92 9.23
C VAL A 21 -5.89 26.47 9.47
N ASN A 22 -5.25 26.18 10.60
CA ASN A 22 -4.82 24.84 10.96
C ASN A 22 -6.01 23.89 11.18
N VAL A 23 -7.04 24.35 11.87
CA VAL A 23 -8.27 23.57 12.07
C VAL A 23 -9.00 23.36 10.73
N ALA A 24 -9.12 24.41 9.92
CA ALA A 24 -9.75 24.31 8.60
C ALA A 24 -9.07 23.28 7.70
N ALA A 25 -7.74 23.17 7.75
CA ALA A 25 -6.99 22.15 7.01
C ALA A 25 -7.34 20.73 7.46
N GLY A 26 -7.42 20.46 8.78
CA GLY A 26 -7.84 19.16 9.31
C GLY A 26 -9.29 18.82 8.99
N VAL A 27 -10.20 19.78 9.13
CA VAL A 27 -11.61 19.64 8.75
C VAL A 27 -11.78 19.46 7.24
N GLY A 28 -10.93 20.08 6.43
CA GLY A 28 -10.89 19.87 4.98
C GLY A 28 -10.61 18.40 4.62
N LEU A 29 -9.60 17.78 5.24
CA LEU A 29 -9.33 16.35 5.08
C LEU A 29 -10.50 15.47 5.55
N LEU A 30 -11.08 15.78 6.70
CA LEU A 30 -12.28 15.10 7.20
C LEU A 30 -13.41 15.11 6.15
N ASN A 31 -13.71 16.26 5.57
CA ASN A 31 -14.81 16.40 4.61
C ASN A 31 -14.55 15.64 3.31
N VAL A 32 -13.29 15.59 2.85
CA VAL A 32 -12.91 14.83 1.67
C VAL A 32 -13.04 13.32 1.90
N LEU A 33 -12.55 12.82 3.04
CA LEU A 33 -12.50 11.39 3.33
C LEU A 33 -13.79 10.82 3.91
N LYS A 34 -14.65 11.64 4.48
CA LYS A 34 -15.90 11.24 5.14
C LYS A 34 -16.76 10.31 4.28
N SER A 35 -16.88 10.59 2.99
CA SER A 35 -17.70 9.81 2.08
C SER A 35 -17.08 8.45 1.69
N ASN A 36 -15.83 8.18 2.06
CA ASN A 36 -15.14 6.92 1.74
C ASN A 36 -15.27 5.87 2.85
N LEU A 37 -15.77 6.26 4.02
CA LEU A 37 -15.83 5.37 5.18
C LEU A 37 -16.88 4.26 4.98
N GLY A 38 -16.46 3.03 5.30
CA GLY A 38 -17.31 1.85 5.41
C GLY A 38 -17.69 1.20 4.06
N PRO A 39 -18.46 0.10 4.09
CA PRO A 39 -18.79 -0.70 2.91
C PRO A 39 -19.62 0.07 1.87
N ARG A 40 -20.43 1.03 2.32
CA ARG A 40 -21.24 1.90 1.46
C ARG A 40 -20.52 3.19 1.06
N GLY A 41 -19.23 3.32 1.38
CA GLY A 41 -18.45 4.49 1.01
C GLY A 41 -18.28 4.60 -0.51
N THR A 42 -18.13 5.84 -0.98
CA THR A 42 -17.94 6.15 -2.40
C THR A 42 -16.49 6.00 -2.83
N LEU A 43 -16.27 5.62 -4.08
CA LEU A 43 -14.97 5.68 -4.73
C LEU A 43 -14.60 7.12 -5.08
N LYS A 44 -13.32 7.46 -5.01
CA LYS A 44 -12.78 8.71 -5.52
C LYS A 44 -12.02 8.45 -6.82
N LEU A 45 -12.25 9.32 -7.78
CA LEU A 45 -11.48 9.37 -9.01
C LEU A 45 -10.45 10.50 -8.89
N LEU A 46 -9.19 10.14 -8.94
CA LEU A 46 -8.08 11.07 -8.98
C LEU A 46 -7.59 11.20 -10.42
N VAL A 47 -7.40 12.42 -10.87
CA VAL A 47 -6.86 12.73 -12.19
C VAL A 47 -5.51 13.39 -12.00
N GLY A 48 -4.45 12.70 -12.39
CA GLY A 48 -3.09 13.23 -12.35
C GLY A 48 -2.84 14.29 -13.42
N GLY A 49 -1.82 15.12 -13.23
CA GLY A 49 -1.45 16.19 -14.18
C GLY A 49 -1.12 15.68 -15.59
N ALA A 50 -0.71 14.45 -15.75
CA ALA A 50 -0.47 13.78 -17.04
C ALA A 50 -1.71 13.03 -17.58
N GLY A 51 -2.91 13.26 -17.03
CA GLY A 51 -4.15 12.61 -17.46
C GLY A 51 -4.32 11.17 -16.93
N GLN A 52 -3.46 10.70 -16.06
CA GLN A 52 -3.60 9.39 -15.43
C GLN A 52 -4.82 9.38 -14.52
N LEU A 53 -5.63 8.34 -14.64
CA LEU A 53 -6.84 8.14 -13.83
C LEU A 53 -6.55 7.08 -12.76
N LYS A 54 -6.82 7.40 -11.50
CA LYS A 54 -6.70 6.47 -10.39
C LYS A 54 -8.00 6.44 -9.59
N LEU A 55 -8.63 5.28 -9.57
CA LEU A 55 -9.83 5.02 -8.76
C LEU A 55 -9.42 4.38 -7.45
N THR A 56 -9.83 4.97 -6.33
CA THR A 56 -9.53 4.39 -5.02
C THR A 56 -10.60 4.73 -3.99
N LYS A 57 -10.74 3.86 -3.00
CA LYS A 57 -11.53 4.06 -1.80
C LYS A 57 -10.64 4.12 -0.56
N ASP A 58 -9.37 3.73 -0.71
CA ASP A 58 -8.41 3.69 0.38
C ASP A 58 -7.93 5.08 0.79
N GLY A 59 -7.95 5.34 2.12
CA GLY A 59 -7.57 6.64 2.67
C GLY A 59 -6.11 6.97 2.48
N LEU A 60 -5.20 5.98 2.62
CA LEU A 60 -3.77 6.21 2.44
C LEU A 60 -3.43 6.56 1.00
N VAL A 61 -3.96 5.80 0.05
CA VAL A 61 -3.74 6.05 -1.39
C VAL A 61 -4.23 7.44 -1.77
N LEU A 62 -5.42 7.84 -1.27
CA LEU A 62 -5.94 9.18 -1.50
C LEU A 62 -4.99 10.26 -0.97
N LEU A 63 -4.51 10.12 0.26
CA LEU A 63 -3.64 11.11 0.90
C LEU A 63 -2.26 11.19 0.24
N LYS A 64 -1.73 10.09 -0.30
CA LYS A 64 -0.46 10.06 -1.04
C LYS A 64 -0.57 10.71 -2.43
N GLU A 65 -1.69 10.50 -3.12
CA GLU A 65 -1.90 11.05 -4.46
C GLU A 65 -2.38 12.50 -4.44
N MET A 66 -3.05 12.93 -3.36
CA MET A 66 -3.43 14.32 -3.18
C MET A 66 -2.18 15.17 -2.93
N GLN A 67 -1.99 16.21 -3.72
CA GLN A 67 -0.89 17.17 -3.53
C GLN A 67 -1.19 18.11 -2.34
N ILE A 68 -1.10 17.57 -1.14
CA ILE A 68 -1.36 18.31 0.09
C ILE A 68 -0.18 19.24 0.36
N GLN A 69 -0.45 20.55 0.45
CA GLN A 69 0.58 21.55 0.70
C GLN A 69 0.57 22.08 2.14
N HIS A 70 -0.57 22.00 2.82
CA HIS A 70 -0.72 22.58 4.16
C HIS A 70 0.00 21.74 5.22
N PRO A 71 0.89 22.31 6.07
CA PRO A 71 1.70 21.56 7.03
C PRO A 71 0.90 20.69 7.99
N THR A 72 -0.21 21.21 8.54
CA THR A 72 -1.09 20.47 9.45
C THR A 72 -1.76 19.30 8.75
N ALA A 73 -2.20 19.48 7.51
CA ALA A 73 -2.80 18.40 6.73
C ALA A 73 -1.77 17.32 6.39
N ILE A 74 -0.52 17.70 6.08
CA ILE A 74 0.60 16.78 5.88
C ILE A 74 0.87 15.97 7.16
N LEU A 75 0.82 16.61 8.33
CA LEU A 75 1.03 15.93 9.61
C LEU A 75 -0.06 14.87 9.86
N ILE A 76 -1.32 15.20 9.59
CA ILE A 76 -2.43 14.25 9.70
C ILE A 76 -2.29 13.10 8.67
N ALA A 77 -1.88 13.40 7.44
CA ALA A 77 -1.62 12.40 6.42
C ALA A 77 -0.49 11.42 6.84
N ARG A 78 0.56 11.91 7.48
CA ARG A 78 1.63 11.07 8.04
C ARG A 78 1.14 10.15 9.16
N THR A 79 0.18 10.59 9.97
CA THR A 79 -0.45 9.74 10.99
C THR A 79 -1.19 8.57 10.35
N ALA A 80 -1.87 8.81 9.23
CA ALA A 80 -2.50 7.73 8.46
C ALA A 80 -1.48 6.75 7.86
N THR A 81 -0.32 7.25 7.39
CA THR A 81 0.78 6.39 6.92
C THR A 81 1.31 5.51 8.05
N ALA A 82 1.56 6.08 9.22
CA ALA A 82 2.01 5.30 10.38
C ALA A 82 0.98 4.24 10.84
N GLN A 83 -0.31 4.54 10.72
CA GLN A 83 -1.37 3.57 10.98
C GLN A 83 -1.33 2.40 9.97
N ASP A 84 -1.12 2.70 8.70
CA ASP A 84 -1.01 1.70 7.65
C ASP A 84 0.21 0.80 7.83
N ASP A 85 1.36 1.38 8.14
CA ASP A 85 2.61 0.64 8.36
C ASP A 85 2.50 -0.38 9.51
N ILE A 86 1.65 -0.11 10.52
CA ILE A 86 1.49 -0.99 11.68
C ILE A 86 0.38 -2.03 11.46
N THR A 87 -0.77 -1.60 10.93
CA THR A 87 -1.99 -2.43 10.88
C THR A 87 -2.49 -2.75 9.48
N GLY A 88 -2.05 -2.00 8.46
CA GLY A 88 -2.53 -2.14 7.07
C GLY A 88 -3.99 -1.70 6.87
N ASP A 89 -4.64 -1.17 7.89
CA ASP A 89 -6.04 -0.73 7.83
C ASP A 89 -6.34 0.40 8.81
N GLY A 90 -7.56 0.99 8.74
CA GLY A 90 -7.99 2.04 9.64
C GLY A 90 -7.50 3.45 9.30
N THR A 91 -6.84 3.63 8.17
CA THR A 91 -6.27 4.93 7.74
C THR A 91 -7.33 6.02 7.61
N THR A 92 -8.47 5.71 6.98
CA THR A 92 -9.60 6.63 6.86
C THR A 92 -10.16 7.00 8.23
N SER A 93 -10.38 6.02 9.10
CA SER A 93 -10.92 6.23 10.46
C SER A 93 -10.02 7.12 11.29
N THR A 94 -8.70 6.94 11.21
CA THR A 94 -7.71 7.77 11.92
C THR A 94 -7.78 9.22 11.50
N VAL A 95 -7.84 9.50 10.21
CA VAL A 95 -7.94 10.89 9.70
C VAL A 95 -9.28 11.53 10.08
N LEU A 96 -10.37 10.76 9.99
CA LEU A 96 -11.69 11.25 10.38
C LEU A 96 -11.75 11.58 11.87
N LEU A 97 -11.15 10.75 12.73
CA LEU A 97 -11.05 11.00 14.15
C LEU A 97 -10.24 12.27 14.44
N CYS A 98 -9.08 12.42 13.82
CA CYS A 98 -8.26 13.64 13.96
C CYS A 98 -9.03 14.89 13.52
N GLY A 99 -9.67 14.85 12.37
CA GLY A 99 -10.43 15.99 11.86
C GLY A 99 -11.64 16.35 12.72
N GLU A 100 -12.34 15.35 13.25
CA GLU A 100 -13.49 15.56 14.14
C GLU A 100 -13.07 16.11 15.51
N LEU A 101 -12.01 15.57 16.10
CA LEU A 101 -11.46 16.11 17.34
C LEU A 101 -11.03 17.57 17.18
N LEU A 102 -10.41 17.94 16.07
CA LEU A 102 -10.06 19.33 15.77
C LEU A 102 -11.30 20.21 15.64
N ARG A 103 -12.34 19.74 14.96
CA ARG A 103 -13.60 20.47 14.79
C ARG A 103 -14.30 20.73 16.11
N GLN A 104 -14.42 19.73 16.96
CA GLN A 104 -15.03 19.88 18.29
C GLN A 104 -14.17 20.72 19.22
N SER A 105 -12.85 20.58 19.13
CA SER A 105 -11.90 21.42 19.89
C SER A 105 -12.04 22.89 19.56
N ASP A 106 -12.17 23.26 18.30
CA ASP A 106 -12.34 24.63 17.88
C ASP A 106 -13.68 25.22 18.35
N ARG A 107 -14.74 24.41 18.36
CA ARG A 107 -16.03 24.81 18.95
C ARG A 107 -15.88 25.17 20.41
N HIS A 108 -15.30 24.28 21.24
CA HIS A 108 -15.13 24.53 22.66
C HIS A 108 -14.19 25.74 22.98
N ILE A 109 -13.15 25.92 22.17
CA ILE A 109 -12.28 27.09 22.31
C ILE A 109 -13.05 28.39 21.96
N SER A 110 -13.94 28.33 20.99
CA SER A 110 -14.82 29.45 20.62
C SER A 110 -15.86 29.77 21.68
N GLU A 111 -16.28 28.77 22.45
CA GLU A 111 -17.12 28.91 23.64
C GLU A 111 -16.36 29.43 24.89
N GLY A 112 -15.06 29.62 24.79
CA GLY A 112 -14.23 30.21 25.85
C GLY A 112 -13.36 29.24 26.62
N VAL A 113 -13.34 27.96 26.29
CA VAL A 113 -12.44 26.97 26.91
C VAL A 113 -11.01 27.23 26.50
N HIS A 114 -10.10 27.29 27.47
CA HIS A 114 -8.69 27.49 27.17
C HIS A 114 -8.08 26.25 26.51
N PRO A 115 -7.29 26.40 25.42
CA PRO A 115 -6.72 25.24 24.67
C PRO A 115 -5.94 24.25 25.53
N ARG A 116 -5.24 24.72 26.57
CA ARG A 116 -4.49 23.85 27.48
C ARG A 116 -5.41 22.90 28.26
N ILE A 117 -6.52 23.41 28.78
CA ILE A 117 -7.50 22.59 29.51
C ILE A 117 -8.10 21.52 28.57
N LEU A 118 -8.36 21.90 27.34
CA LEU A 118 -8.88 20.99 26.33
C LEU A 118 -7.88 19.85 26.04
N VAL A 119 -6.58 20.18 25.88
CA VAL A 119 -5.53 19.19 25.66
C VAL A 119 -5.41 18.23 26.85
N GLU A 120 -5.44 18.73 28.08
CA GLU A 120 -5.43 17.92 29.30
C GLU A 120 -6.65 16.97 29.35
N GLY A 121 -7.84 17.46 28.99
CA GLY A 121 -9.05 16.63 28.89
C GLY A 121 -8.97 15.55 27.80
N LEU A 122 -8.44 15.88 26.62
CA LEU A 122 -8.22 14.90 25.56
C LEU A 122 -7.21 13.82 25.94
N GLU A 123 -6.15 14.19 26.70
CA GLU A 123 -5.17 13.22 27.17
C GLU A 123 -5.78 12.25 28.21
N MET A 124 -6.60 12.76 29.14
CA MET A 124 -7.35 11.91 30.06
C MET A 124 -8.29 10.96 29.31
N ALA A 125 -9.02 11.47 28.32
CA ALA A 125 -9.91 10.66 27.50
C ALA A 125 -9.16 9.57 26.72
N ARG A 126 -7.97 9.88 26.19
CA ARG A 126 -7.10 8.92 25.51
C ARG A 126 -6.71 7.77 26.44
N ILE A 127 -6.27 8.07 27.66
CA ILE A 127 -5.86 7.07 28.64
C ILE A 127 -7.03 6.13 28.99
N GLU A 128 -8.20 6.67 29.27
CA GLU A 128 -9.38 5.87 29.61
C GLU A 128 -9.89 5.06 28.40
N ALA A 129 -9.86 5.62 27.18
CA ALA A 129 -10.24 4.92 25.99
C ALA A 129 -9.30 3.72 25.71
N LEU A 130 -7.99 3.88 25.87
CA LEU A 130 -7.02 2.79 25.70
C LEU A 130 -7.20 1.68 26.75
N LYS A 131 -7.49 2.06 28.01
CA LYS A 131 -7.80 1.13 29.07
C LYS A 131 -9.05 0.29 28.73
N TYR A 132 -10.12 0.97 28.34
CA TYR A 132 -11.36 0.30 27.92
C TYR A 132 -11.17 -0.62 26.71
N LEU A 133 -10.43 -0.16 25.70
CA LEU A 133 -10.09 -1.00 24.53
C LEU A 133 -9.31 -2.26 24.94
N THR A 134 -8.45 -2.16 25.96
CA THR A 134 -7.70 -3.31 26.47
C THR A 134 -8.63 -4.29 27.20
N GLU A 135 -9.67 -3.81 27.86
CA GLU A 135 -10.67 -4.63 28.56
C GLU A 135 -11.59 -5.38 27.58
N ILE A 136 -12.03 -4.72 26.50
CA ILE A 136 -12.98 -5.31 25.55
C ILE A 136 -12.33 -6.11 24.42
N LYS A 137 -11.00 -5.99 24.22
CA LYS A 137 -10.32 -6.76 23.17
C LYS A 137 -10.46 -8.27 23.43
N THR A 138 -10.82 -9.01 22.40
CA THR A 138 -10.76 -10.46 22.43
C THR A 138 -9.33 -10.90 22.14
N SER A 139 -8.70 -11.58 23.10
CA SER A 139 -7.39 -12.17 22.91
C SER A 139 -7.57 -13.64 22.57
N PHE A 140 -6.96 -14.09 21.50
CA PHE A 140 -6.88 -15.51 21.20
C PHE A 140 -5.69 -16.08 21.97
N PRO A 141 -5.86 -17.20 22.69
CA PRO A 141 -4.76 -17.82 23.42
C PRO A 141 -3.71 -18.28 22.41
N VAL A 142 -2.57 -17.62 22.48
CA VAL A 142 -1.37 -17.99 21.70
C VAL A 142 -0.58 -18.90 22.63
N GLU A 143 -0.97 -20.17 22.75
CA GLU A 143 -0.16 -21.14 23.50
C GLU A 143 1.12 -21.50 22.72
N ASP A 144 1.10 -21.40 21.40
CA ASP A 144 2.27 -21.38 20.51
C ASP A 144 1.92 -20.51 19.30
N GLY A 145 2.77 -19.58 18.91
CA GLY A 145 2.54 -18.67 17.77
C GLY A 145 2.17 -19.37 16.44
N VAL A 146 2.42 -20.65 16.37
CA VAL A 146 2.05 -21.58 15.30
C VAL A 146 0.54 -21.73 15.16
N GLN A 147 -0.21 -21.83 16.25
CA GLN A 147 -1.65 -22.14 16.20
C GLN A 147 -2.52 -21.03 15.58
N MET A 148 -2.09 -19.77 15.67
CA MET A 148 -2.86 -18.66 15.09
C MET A 148 -2.81 -18.65 13.56
N ILE A 149 -1.66 -18.97 12.98
CA ILE A 149 -1.49 -19.01 11.52
C ILE A 149 -2.13 -20.26 10.90
N GLU A 150 -2.27 -21.32 11.67
CA GLU A 150 -2.99 -22.53 11.26
C GLU A 150 -4.52 -22.34 11.24
N ASN A 151 -5.04 -21.41 12.03
CA ASN A 151 -6.49 -21.12 12.04
C ASN A 151 -6.92 -20.30 10.80
N ARG A 152 -7.10 -21.02 9.70
CA ARG A 152 -7.47 -20.45 8.40
C ARG A 152 -8.78 -19.69 8.42
N ASP A 153 -9.77 -20.14 9.18
CA ASP A 153 -11.09 -19.50 9.23
C ASP A 153 -11.02 -18.17 9.95
N LEU A 154 -10.26 -18.07 11.03
CA LEU A 154 -10.01 -16.83 11.75
C LEU A 154 -9.29 -15.82 10.86
N LEU A 155 -8.20 -16.22 10.23
CA LEU A 155 -7.43 -15.35 9.32
C LEU A 155 -8.28 -14.89 8.14
N THR A 156 -9.11 -15.79 7.57
CA THR A 156 -10.02 -15.44 6.49
C THR A 156 -11.05 -14.42 6.95
N SER A 157 -11.58 -14.55 8.16
CA SER A 157 -12.54 -13.58 8.73
C SER A 157 -11.91 -12.21 8.96
N ILE A 158 -10.65 -12.15 9.42
CA ILE A 158 -9.91 -10.90 9.60
C ILE A 158 -9.68 -10.23 8.24
N ALA A 159 -9.17 -10.98 7.25
CA ALA A 159 -8.94 -10.47 5.91
C ALA A 159 -10.24 -10.00 5.24
N LEU A 160 -11.33 -10.76 5.39
CA LEU A 160 -12.65 -10.42 4.87
C LEU A 160 -13.17 -9.10 5.47
N THR A 161 -12.97 -8.89 6.77
CA THR A 161 -13.41 -7.64 7.44
C THR A 161 -12.78 -6.41 6.80
N SER A 162 -11.49 -6.45 6.49
CA SER A 162 -10.79 -5.35 5.81
C SER A 162 -11.21 -5.19 4.34
N LEU A 163 -11.26 -6.29 3.58
CA LEU A 163 -11.60 -6.28 2.15
C LEU A 163 -13.04 -5.87 1.88
N ALA A 164 -14.01 -6.34 2.66
CA ALA A 164 -15.42 -6.04 2.50
C ALA A 164 -15.77 -4.55 2.70
N THR A 165 -14.89 -3.76 3.30
CA THR A 165 -15.03 -2.30 3.35
C THR A 165 -14.77 -1.61 2.01
N LYS A 166 -14.02 -2.26 1.12
CA LYS A 166 -13.49 -1.69 -0.14
C LYS A 166 -14.07 -2.36 -1.38
N LEU A 167 -14.35 -3.67 -1.31
CA LEU A 167 -14.78 -4.51 -2.42
C LEU A 167 -16.16 -5.13 -2.15
N ASP A 168 -16.78 -5.69 -3.19
CA ASP A 168 -18.00 -6.48 -3.06
C ASP A 168 -17.76 -7.74 -2.21
N TYR A 169 -18.81 -8.20 -1.51
CA TYR A 169 -18.69 -9.28 -0.50
C TYR A 169 -18.20 -10.61 -1.09
N ASP A 170 -18.78 -11.04 -2.20
CA ASP A 170 -18.42 -12.33 -2.82
C ASP A 170 -16.98 -12.35 -3.33
N TYR A 171 -16.55 -11.24 -3.94
CA TYR A 171 -15.18 -11.05 -4.39
C TYR A 171 -14.21 -10.97 -3.21
N SER A 172 -14.58 -10.24 -2.16
CA SER A 172 -13.80 -10.13 -0.92
C SER A 172 -13.58 -11.49 -0.25
N LEU A 173 -14.60 -12.34 -0.25
CA LEU A 173 -14.51 -13.69 0.32
C LEU A 173 -13.55 -14.59 -0.47
N ALA A 174 -13.61 -14.56 -1.80
CA ALA A 174 -12.70 -15.32 -2.65
C ALA A 174 -11.26 -14.85 -2.50
N LEU A 175 -11.06 -13.53 -2.48
CA LEU A 175 -9.74 -12.91 -2.36
C LEU A 175 -9.12 -13.12 -0.96
N SER A 176 -9.93 -13.06 0.12
CA SER A 176 -9.45 -13.31 1.48
C SER A 176 -8.85 -14.70 1.65
N LYS A 177 -9.48 -15.74 1.04
CA LYS A 177 -8.95 -17.10 1.04
C LYS A 177 -7.59 -17.21 0.31
N SER A 178 -7.47 -16.49 -0.80
CA SER A 178 -6.22 -16.44 -1.58
C SER A 178 -5.10 -15.73 -0.81
N LEU A 179 -5.41 -14.61 -0.15
CA LEU A 179 -4.47 -13.85 0.68
C LEU A 179 -3.98 -14.66 1.89
N VAL A 180 -4.90 -15.35 2.58
CA VAL A 180 -4.52 -16.23 3.70
C VAL A 180 -3.58 -17.34 3.23
N SER A 181 -3.87 -17.95 2.08
CA SER A 181 -2.97 -18.96 1.50
C SER A 181 -1.58 -18.40 1.15
N ALA A 182 -1.52 -17.16 0.65
CA ALA A 182 -0.26 -16.49 0.36
C ALA A 182 0.55 -16.22 1.64
N VAL A 183 -0.10 -15.69 2.68
CA VAL A 183 0.55 -15.42 3.98
C VAL A 183 1.04 -16.72 4.64
N GLN A 184 0.24 -17.78 4.61
CA GLN A 184 0.64 -19.08 5.13
C GLN A 184 1.83 -19.69 4.37
N CYS A 185 1.94 -19.42 3.07
CA CYS A 185 3.05 -19.89 2.24
C CYS A 185 4.40 -19.25 2.59
N ILE A 186 4.39 -17.96 2.97
CA ILE A 186 5.62 -17.22 3.30
C ILE A 186 5.99 -17.28 4.79
N TYR A 187 5.14 -17.89 5.62
CA TYR A 187 5.39 -17.99 7.05
C TYR A 187 6.50 -19.02 7.35
N GLU A 188 7.58 -18.56 7.97
CA GLU A 188 8.77 -19.36 8.29
C GLU A 188 8.86 -19.72 9.79
N GLY A 189 7.86 -19.37 10.59
CA GLY A 189 7.84 -19.63 12.04
C GLY A 189 7.69 -18.35 12.88
N SER A 190 7.52 -18.53 14.20
CA SER A 190 7.25 -17.43 15.13
C SER A 190 8.41 -16.45 15.33
N ASP A 191 9.64 -16.88 15.03
CA ASP A 191 10.86 -16.13 15.36
C ASP A 191 11.23 -15.09 14.29
N MET A 192 10.62 -15.17 13.10
CA MET A 192 10.89 -14.26 12.00
C MET A 192 9.66 -13.41 11.66
N PRO A 193 9.82 -12.10 11.50
CA PRO A 193 8.73 -11.26 11.02
C PRO A 193 8.35 -11.67 9.60
N ILE A 194 7.05 -11.67 9.30
CA ILE A 194 6.55 -11.98 7.97
C ILE A 194 6.98 -10.86 7.00
N ASP A 195 7.74 -11.23 5.98
CA ASP A 195 8.16 -10.30 4.94
C ASP A 195 7.11 -10.23 3.82
N LEU A 196 6.24 -9.23 3.90
CA LEU A 196 5.18 -9.00 2.93
C LEU A 196 5.69 -8.69 1.52
N SER A 197 6.96 -8.32 1.34
CA SER A 197 7.55 -8.08 0.02
C SER A 197 7.66 -9.35 -0.83
N ARG A 198 7.55 -10.52 -0.20
CA ARG A 198 7.51 -11.82 -0.88
C ARG A 198 6.16 -12.15 -1.53
N ILE A 199 5.12 -11.36 -1.26
CA ILE A 199 3.81 -11.50 -1.91
C ILE A 199 3.71 -10.47 -3.02
N GLU A 200 3.73 -10.93 -4.25
CA GLU A 200 3.56 -10.08 -5.41
C GLU A 200 2.13 -10.15 -5.94
N VAL A 201 1.53 -8.98 -6.18
CA VAL A 201 0.21 -8.86 -6.79
C VAL A 201 0.40 -8.47 -8.26
N MET A 202 0.16 -9.42 -9.16
CA MET A 202 0.24 -9.20 -10.60
C MET A 202 -1.12 -8.82 -11.17
N PRO A 203 -1.35 -7.54 -11.52
CA PRO A 203 -2.60 -7.11 -12.14
C PRO A 203 -2.64 -7.55 -13.61
N MET A 204 -3.71 -8.26 -13.99
CA MET A 204 -3.95 -8.65 -15.37
C MET A 204 -5.29 -8.12 -15.85
N SER A 205 -5.29 -7.47 -17.02
CA SER A 205 -6.52 -7.02 -17.66
C SER A 205 -7.17 -8.18 -18.40
N ARG A 206 -8.21 -8.77 -17.82
CA ARG A 206 -8.99 -9.88 -18.38
C ARG A 206 -10.49 -9.61 -18.26
N SER A 207 -11.28 -10.33 -19.05
CA SER A 207 -12.75 -10.25 -18.99
C SER A 207 -13.37 -11.01 -17.81
N THR A 208 -12.59 -11.80 -17.08
CA THR A 208 -13.04 -12.60 -15.92
C THR A 208 -12.44 -12.05 -14.64
N ASN A 209 -13.25 -12.01 -13.58
CA ASN A 209 -12.83 -11.58 -12.24
C ASN A 209 -12.19 -12.73 -11.43
N GLU A 210 -11.45 -13.60 -12.08
CA GLU A 210 -10.81 -14.76 -11.46
C GLU A 210 -9.42 -14.42 -10.93
N SER A 211 -9.36 -13.77 -9.77
CA SER A 211 -8.11 -13.66 -9.02
C SER A 211 -7.84 -14.95 -8.24
N ARG A 212 -6.63 -15.48 -8.33
CA ARG A 212 -6.25 -16.72 -7.65
C ARG A 212 -4.85 -16.64 -7.05
N PHE A 213 -4.64 -17.38 -6.00
CA PHE A 213 -3.32 -17.60 -5.44
C PHE A 213 -2.53 -18.60 -6.30
N ILE A 214 -1.27 -18.27 -6.57
CA ILE A 214 -0.30 -19.14 -7.24
C ILE A 214 0.87 -19.36 -6.29
N ASN A 215 1.10 -20.61 -5.90
CA ASN A 215 2.26 -20.97 -5.10
C ASN A 215 3.49 -21.10 -6.02
N GLY A 216 4.11 -19.95 -6.31
CA GLY A 216 5.22 -19.86 -7.26
C GLY A 216 5.44 -18.43 -7.72
N ILE A 217 6.15 -18.28 -8.82
CA ILE A 217 6.47 -16.98 -9.43
C ILE A 217 5.64 -16.82 -10.70
N VAL A 218 5.05 -15.63 -10.88
CA VAL A 218 4.37 -15.23 -12.11
C VAL A 218 5.23 -14.19 -12.81
N LEU A 219 5.63 -14.47 -14.03
CA LEU A 219 6.41 -13.55 -14.86
C LEU A 219 5.53 -13.02 -16.00
N ASP A 220 5.56 -11.72 -16.23
CA ASP A 220 4.87 -11.08 -17.36
C ASP A 220 5.72 -11.21 -18.64
N HIS A 221 5.98 -12.48 -19.01
CA HIS A 221 6.74 -12.84 -20.22
C HIS A 221 6.10 -14.03 -20.90
N GLY A 222 6.09 -13.99 -22.24
CA GLY A 222 5.72 -15.13 -23.07
C GLY A 222 6.91 -16.03 -23.43
N ALA A 223 6.64 -17.09 -24.17
CA ALA A 223 7.68 -17.92 -24.76
C ALA A 223 8.59 -17.08 -25.70
N ARG A 224 9.89 -17.26 -25.58
CA ARG A 224 10.88 -16.52 -26.38
C ARG A 224 10.94 -17.03 -27.82
N HIS A 225 10.59 -18.27 -28.06
CA HIS A 225 10.63 -18.91 -29.39
C HIS A 225 9.37 -19.75 -29.59
N PRO A 226 8.81 -19.82 -30.82
CA PRO A 226 7.62 -20.63 -31.11
C PRO A 226 7.79 -22.14 -30.86
N ASP A 227 9.01 -22.67 -30.94
CA ASP A 227 9.32 -24.06 -30.69
C ASP A 227 9.47 -24.40 -29.19
N MET A 228 9.36 -23.41 -28.31
CA MET A 228 9.38 -23.69 -26.86
C MET A 228 8.05 -24.31 -26.45
N PRO A 229 8.08 -25.38 -25.63
CA PRO A 229 6.86 -26.00 -25.13
C PRO A 229 6.10 -25.04 -24.19
N ASP A 230 4.78 -25.01 -24.32
CA ASP A 230 3.91 -24.16 -23.50
C ASP A 230 3.85 -24.61 -22.04
N VAL A 231 4.01 -25.90 -21.78
CA VAL A 231 3.91 -26.50 -20.45
C VAL A 231 5.01 -27.54 -20.24
N LEU A 232 5.72 -27.42 -19.13
CA LEU A 232 6.72 -28.40 -18.69
C LEU A 232 6.38 -28.89 -17.28
N HIS A 233 6.42 -30.22 -17.09
CA HIS A 233 6.22 -30.86 -15.79
C HIS A 233 7.54 -31.36 -15.23
N ASN A 234 7.71 -31.29 -13.89
CA ASN A 234 8.90 -31.77 -13.18
C ASN A 234 10.21 -31.20 -13.72
N CYS A 235 10.21 -29.94 -14.13
CA CYS A 235 11.38 -29.26 -14.69
C CYS A 235 12.39 -28.92 -13.59
N LYS A 236 13.67 -28.93 -13.97
CA LYS A 236 14.75 -28.37 -13.15
C LYS A 236 14.95 -26.92 -13.53
N ILE A 237 14.95 -26.05 -12.53
CA ILE A 237 15.12 -24.59 -12.72
C ILE A 237 16.54 -24.23 -12.34
N MET A 238 17.22 -23.51 -13.21
CA MET A 238 18.53 -22.92 -12.95
C MET A 238 18.39 -21.38 -13.04
N THR A 239 18.84 -20.69 -12.02
CA THR A 239 18.90 -19.23 -12.00
C THR A 239 20.31 -18.77 -12.30
N LEU A 240 20.45 -17.77 -13.16
CA LEU A 240 21.73 -17.21 -13.57
C LEU A 240 21.73 -15.70 -13.31
N ASN A 241 22.88 -15.18 -12.92
CA ASN A 241 23.11 -13.75 -12.79
C ASN A 241 23.80 -13.15 -14.02
N THR A 242 23.97 -13.94 -15.07
CA THR A 242 24.57 -13.54 -16.34
C THR A 242 23.56 -13.75 -17.48
N SER A 243 23.60 -12.89 -18.49
CA SER A 243 22.84 -13.07 -19.72
C SER A 243 23.39 -14.27 -20.52
N LEU A 244 22.50 -15.06 -21.10
CA LEU A 244 22.83 -16.10 -22.08
C LEU A 244 22.77 -15.58 -23.51
N GLU A 245 22.75 -14.27 -23.71
CA GLU A 245 22.80 -13.66 -25.03
C GLU A 245 24.22 -13.68 -25.57
N TYR A 246 24.34 -13.82 -26.90
CA TYR A 246 25.62 -13.66 -27.56
C TYR A 246 26.20 -12.28 -27.31
N GLU A 247 27.47 -12.24 -26.94
CA GLU A 247 28.18 -10.98 -26.74
C GLU A 247 28.27 -10.27 -28.10
N LYS A 248 27.62 -9.10 -28.21
CA LYS A 248 27.71 -8.29 -29.41
C LYS A 248 29.05 -7.55 -29.40
N THR A 249 29.79 -7.64 -30.49
CA THR A 249 30.99 -6.85 -30.68
C THR A 249 30.67 -5.35 -30.62
N GLU A 250 31.45 -4.57 -29.89
CA GLU A 250 31.29 -3.11 -29.78
C GLU A 250 31.44 -2.38 -31.12
N THR A 251 32.06 -3.02 -32.11
CA THR A 251 32.22 -2.50 -33.46
C THR A 251 31.33 -3.28 -34.44
N GLN A 252 30.76 -2.58 -35.42
CA GLN A 252 30.09 -3.22 -36.55
C GLN A 252 31.09 -4.06 -37.34
N SER A 253 31.24 -5.34 -36.96
CA SER A 253 32.05 -6.31 -37.70
C SER A 253 31.16 -7.14 -38.56
N SER A 254 31.51 -7.28 -39.83
CA SER A 254 30.83 -8.18 -40.77
C SER A 254 31.84 -9.26 -41.20
N PHE A 255 31.38 -10.50 -41.19
CA PHE A 255 32.12 -11.63 -41.71
C PHE A 255 31.86 -11.78 -43.20
N TYR A 256 32.87 -11.78 -44.01
CA TYR A 256 32.80 -12.10 -45.43
C TYR A 256 33.21 -13.57 -45.62
N TYR A 257 32.37 -14.34 -46.26
CA TYR A 257 32.69 -15.70 -46.67
C TYR A 257 32.51 -15.84 -48.19
N SER A 258 33.46 -16.53 -48.82
CA SER A 258 33.51 -16.73 -50.26
C SER A 258 32.98 -18.10 -50.71
N SER A 259 32.73 -19.01 -49.77
CA SER A 259 32.21 -20.34 -50.05
C SER A 259 31.19 -20.82 -49.02
N ALA A 260 30.35 -21.77 -49.44
CA ALA A 260 29.37 -22.42 -48.56
C ALA A 260 30.02 -23.17 -47.38
N GLU A 261 31.20 -23.77 -47.64
CA GLU A 261 31.97 -24.49 -46.62
C GLU A 261 32.50 -23.57 -45.51
N GLU A 262 32.93 -22.35 -45.85
CA GLU A 262 33.37 -21.37 -44.87
C GLU A 262 32.19 -20.92 -43.98
N ARG A 263 31.00 -20.78 -44.55
CA ARG A 263 29.81 -20.47 -43.80
C ARG A 263 29.42 -21.56 -42.80
N GLU A 264 29.49 -22.85 -43.24
CA GLU A 264 29.21 -23.97 -42.33
C GLU A 264 30.24 -24.06 -41.20
N LYS A 265 31.50 -23.83 -41.43
CA LYS A 265 32.55 -23.79 -40.39
C LYS A 265 32.31 -22.64 -39.40
N LEU A 266 31.82 -21.51 -39.86
CA LEU A 266 31.45 -20.39 -38.97
C LEU A 266 30.29 -20.78 -38.07
N VAL A 267 29.21 -21.35 -38.58
CA VAL A 267 28.06 -21.85 -37.85
C VAL A 267 28.43 -22.96 -36.86
N GLU A 268 29.34 -23.87 -37.26
CA GLU A 268 29.84 -24.88 -36.34
C GLU A 268 30.70 -24.29 -35.20
N SER A 269 31.48 -23.25 -35.48
CA SER A 269 32.24 -22.56 -34.42
C SER A 269 31.32 -21.85 -33.41
N GLU A 270 30.24 -21.23 -33.89
CA GLU A 270 29.23 -20.63 -33.01
C GLU A 270 28.49 -21.65 -32.12
N ARG A 271 28.29 -22.87 -32.62
CA ARG A 271 27.68 -23.96 -31.84
C ARG A 271 28.59 -24.60 -30.80
N LYS A 272 29.90 -24.38 -30.89
CA LYS A 272 30.91 -24.91 -29.95
C LYS A 272 31.18 -23.99 -28.77
N TRP A 273 30.72 -22.77 -28.82
CA TRP A 273 30.69 -21.83 -27.71
C TRP A 273 29.37 -21.94 -26.95
#